data_e1417eecb023ec6fdb5645ae5fa4b3ad
#
_entry.id   e1417eecb023ec6fdb5645ae5fa4b3ad
#
_cell.length_a   1.000
_cell.length_b   1.000
_cell.length_c   1.000
_cell.angle_alpha   90.00
_cell.angle_beta   90.00
_cell.angle_gamma   90.00
#
_symmetry.space_group_name_H-M   'P 1'
#
loop_
_entity.id
_entity.type
_entity.pdbx_description
1 polymer ?
#
loop_
_entity_poly.entity_id
_entity_poly.type
_entity_poly.pdbx_seq_one_letter_code
_entity_poly.pdbx_strand_id
1 'polypeptide(L)'
;MKDIRLSRKKIILSVLLLVVVALAGVVGWQLKPASADEMKRCMLVVERTSWQAICADGRPILFFDSLSTDNKPHGVTAYRDSALHRHHMAGCWINTLPLLPSCKGRVACVDVTPKKHGRITADSLLVFCQRSVKDQLRTLQQQHDELAYYLRVHGVQDNGYQHIAGMAQWVNKEYDGVKAAERIIDSLIAKKNVRLTMKDQNLYVAVYRDETGKLTRLPMTVVSNGNASSPTVLQTKDQQTPDGVSAMTRMPWNLSQTRDVRAVGFGGLGENGLACDTVSPQIIPGSIRKGQHNLPRILASDGSAVFTAKGWPLGLVKGNRIVRIDR
;
A
#
# COMPACT_ATOMS: atom_id res chain seq x y z
N MET A 1 -6.06 -34.62 -61.38
CA MET A 1 -5.94 -33.80 -60.14
C MET A 1 -7.31 -33.19 -59.87
N LYS A 2 -8.01 -33.60 -58.79
CA LYS A 2 -9.31 -33.02 -58.40
C LYS A 2 -9.02 -31.75 -57.59
N ASP A 3 -9.37 -30.59 -58.13
CA ASP A 3 -9.36 -29.31 -57.43
C ASP A 3 -10.36 -29.34 -56.26
N ILE A 4 -9.84 -29.45 -55.05
CA ILE A 4 -10.64 -29.35 -53.81
C ILE A 4 -10.93 -27.87 -53.61
N ARG A 5 -11.96 -27.33 -54.27
CA ARG A 5 -12.52 -26.01 -53.89
C ARG A 5 -13.22 -26.16 -52.56
N LEU A 6 -12.49 -25.87 -51.46
CA LEU A 6 -13.15 -25.76 -50.17
C LEU A 6 -14.20 -24.64 -50.21
N SER A 7 -15.43 -25.02 -49.93
CA SER A 7 -16.54 -24.03 -49.80
C SER A 7 -16.13 -22.96 -48.75
N ARG A 8 -16.40 -21.67 -49.02
CA ARG A 8 -16.18 -20.54 -48.09
C ARG A 8 -16.63 -20.84 -46.64
N LYS A 9 -17.76 -21.58 -46.53
CA LYS A 9 -18.32 -22.02 -45.23
C LYS A 9 -17.35 -22.98 -44.49
N LYS A 10 -16.69 -23.90 -45.21
CA LYS A 10 -15.72 -24.83 -44.62
C LYS A 10 -14.44 -24.13 -44.17
N ILE A 11 -13.97 -23.12 -44.92
CA ILE A 11 -12.83 -22.31 -44.57
C ILE A 11 -13.14 -21.50 -43.28
N ILE A 12 -14.30 -20.85 -43.24
CA ILE A 12 -14.73 -20.08 -42.04
C ILE A 12 -14.85 -20.99 -40.82
N LEU A 13 -15.43 -22.18 -40.97
CA LEU A 13 -15.55 -23.15 -39.88
C LEU A 13 -14.20 -23.63 -39.37
N SER A 14 -13.25 -23.92 -40.30
CA SER A 14 -11.89 -24.32 -39.92
C SER A 14 -11.13 -23.23 -39.19
N VAL A 15 -11.28 -21.96 -39.62
CA VAL A 15 -10.65 -20.82 -38.94
C VAL A 15 -11.27 -20.64 -37.53
N LEU A 16 -12.60 -20.74 -37.41
CA LEU A 16 -13.30 -20.66 -36.13
C LEU A 16 -12.81 -21.78 -35.17
N LEU A 17 -12.71 -22.99 -35.66
CA LEU A 17 -12.22 -24.15 -34.89
C LEU A 17 -10.78 -23.90 -34.40
N LEU A 18 -9.91 -23.37 -35.26
CA LEU A 18 -8.52 -23.09 -34.94
C LEU A 18 -8.41 -22.00 -33.86
N VAL A 19 -9.24 -20.96 -33.93
CA VAL A 19 -9.35 -19.92 -32.91
C VAL A 19 -9.83 -20.49 -31.56
N VAL A 20 -10.86 -21.35 -31.59
CA VAL A 20 -11.36 -22.02 -30.38
C VAL A 20 -10.28 -22.92 -29.75
N VAL A 21 -9.54 -23.68 -30.54
CA VAL A 21 -8.44 -24.54 -30.04
C VAL A 21 -7.31 -23.68 -29.46
N ALA A 22 -6.96 -22.57 -30.11
CA ALA A 22 -5.94 -21.65 -29.61
C ALA A 22 -6.37 -21.02 -28.27
N LEU A 23 -7.62 -20.56 -28.18
CA LEU A 23 -8.19 -20.03 -26.93
C LEU A 23 -8.23 -21.09 -25.82
N ALA A 24 -8.65 -22.31 -26.15
CA ALA A 24 -8.65 -23.42 -25.20
C ALA A 24 -7.22 -23.77 -24.71
N GLY A 25 -6.22 -23.70 -25.60
CA GLY A 25 -4.82 -23.87 -25.25
C GLY A 25 -4.30 -22.80 -24.29
N VAL A 26 -4.62 -21.53 -24.55
CA VAL A 26 -4.26 -20.40 -23.68
C VAL A 26 -4.95 -20.53 -22.31
N VAL A 27 -6.23 -20.84 -22.28
CA VAL A 27 -6.97 -21.08 -21.03
C VAL A 27 -6.41 -22.28 -20.28
N GLY A 28 -6.11 -23.37 -20.96
CA GLY A 28 -5.49 -24.56 -20.37
C GLY A 28 -4.12 -24.27 -19.74
N TRP A 29 -3.31 -23.45 -20.40
CA TRP A 29 -2.02 -23.00 -19.85
C TRP A 29 -2.20 -22.17 -18.56
N GLN A 30 -3.16 -21.26 -18.55
CA GLN A 30 -3.49 -20.41 -17.37
C GLN A 30 -4.15 -21.20 -16.23
N LEU A 31 -4.76 -22.33 -16.55
CA LEU A 31 -5.31 -23.27 -15.56
C LEU A 31 -4.25 -24.18 -14.92
N LYS A 32 -2.95 -23.94 -15.18
CA LYS A 32 -1.88 -24.63 -14.48
C LYS A 32 -1.77 -24.13 -13.03
N PRO A 33 -1.68 -25.05 -12.05
CA PRO A 33 -1.41 -24.65 -10.67
C PRO A 33 -0.05 -23.97 -10.56
N ALA A 34 0.02 -22.90 -9.79
CA ALA A 34 1.25 -22.17 -9.58
C ALA A 34 2.27 -23.01 -8.80
N SER A 35 3.51 -23.03 -9.26
CA SER A 35 4.65 -23.60 -8.54
C SER A 35 5.01 -22.74 -7.32
N ALA A 36 5.82 -23.26 -6.40
CA ALA A 36 6.27 -22.54 -5.23
C ALA A 36 7.01 -21.24 -5.60
N ASP A 37 7.81 -21.26 -6.66
CA ASP A 37 8.53 -20.08 -7.13
C ASP A 37 7.62 -19.05 -7.79
N GLU A 38 6.64 -19.49 -8.58
CA GLU A 38 5.63 -18.60 -9.16
C GLU A 38 4.78 -17.92 -8.07
N MET A 39 4.41 -18.68 -7.01
CA MET A 39 3.71 -18.13 -5.84
C MET A 39 4.53 -17.05 -5.13
N LYS A 40 5.85 -17.25 -4.97
CA LYS A 40 6.73 -16.24 -4.35
C LYS A 40 6.92 -15.03 -5.27
N ARG A 41 7.10 -15.24 -6.58
CA ARG A 41 7.31 -14.18 -7.57
C ARG A 41 6.05 -13.34 -7.84
N CYS A 42 4.87 -13.79 -7.42
CA CYS A 42 3.67 -12.96 -7.50
C CYS A 42 3.59 -11.92 -6.37
N MET A 43 4.40 -12.05 -5.31
CA MET A 43 4.35 -11.19 -4.14
C MET A 43 5.26 -9.98 -4.26
N LEU A 44 4.81 -8.88 -3.70
CA LEU A 44 5.56 -7.64 -3.56
C LEU A 44 5.17 -6.91 -2.27
N VAL A 45 5.98 -5.96 -1.85
CA VAL A 45 5.61 -5.03 -0.80
C VAL A 45 5.06 -3.76 -1.43
N VAL A 46 3.90 -3.31 -0.97
CA VAL A 46 3.35 -2.00 -1.32
C VAL A 46 3.69 -1.03 -0.20
N GLU A 47 4.49 -0.02 -0.51
CA GLU A 47 4.77 1.11 0.37
C GLU A 47 3.75 2.21 0.10
N ARG A 48 2.94 2.57 1.10
CA ARG A 48 2.06 3.73 1.07
C ARG A 48 2.67 4.84 1.89
N THR A 49 2.91 5.97 1.27
CA THR A 49 3.24 7.21 1.97
C THR A 49 2.01 8.10 1.96
N SER A 50 1.50 8.45 3.14
CA SER A 50 0.31 9.28 3.29
C SER A 50 0.63 10.53 4.10
N TRP A 51 -0.08 11.61 3.79
CA TRP A 51 -0.11 12.83 4.59
C TRP A 51 -1.43 13.53 4.35
N GLN A 52 -1.77 14.40 5.29
CA GLN A 52 -2.93 15.26 5.19
C GLN A 52 -2.49 16.69 5.07
N ALA A 53 -3.21 17.49 4.28
CA ALA A 53 -2.89 18.87 4.06
C ALA A 53 -4.12 19.76 4.20
N ILE A 54 -3.94 20.91 4.83
CA ILE A 54 -4.86 22.03 4.77
C ILE A 54 -4.42 22.92 3.61
N CYS A 55 -5.34 23.13 2.69
CA CYS A 55 -5.10 23.95 1.49
C CYS A 55 -5.86 25.29 1.64
N ALA A 56 -5.17 26.39 1.39
CA ALA A 56 -5.77 27.70 1.18
C ALA A 56 -5.84 27.99 -0.31
N ASP A 57 -7.04 28.28 -0.82
CA ASP A 57 -7.28 28.53 -2.25
C ASP A 57 -6.69 27.46 -3.17
N GLY A 58 -6.79 26.19 -2.71
CA GLY A 58 -6.32 25.02 -3.45
C GLY A 58 -4.83 24.69 -3.28
N ARG A 59 -4.02 25.54 -2.65
CA ARG A 59 -2.59 25.31 -2.39
C ARG A 59 -2.38 24.73 -0.99
N PRO A 60 -1.62 23.66 -0.82
CA PRO A 60 -1.30 23.11 0.49
C PRO A 60 -0.39 24.08 1.26
N ILE A 61 -0.75 24.36 2.51
CA ILE A 61 -0.05 25.33 3.36
C ILE A 61 0.35 24.78 4.72
N LEU A 62 -0.41 23.81 5.24
CA LEU A 62 -0.13 23.11 6.48
C LEU A 62 -0.28 21.61 6.24
N PHE A 63 0.51 20.83 6.96
CA PHE A 63 0.51 19.37 6.88
C PHE A 63 0.32 18.79 8.28
N PHE A 64 -0.23 17.58 8.34
CA PHE A 64 -0.36 16.81 9.58
C PHE A 64 -0.43 15.33 9.25
N ASP A 65 -0.04 14.48 10.18
CA ASP A 65 0.07 13.04 9.94
C ASP A 65 -1.27 12.31 10.06
N SER A 66 -2.11 12.71 11.03
CA SER A 66 -3.38 12.05 11.29
C SER A 66 -4.41 12.97 11.97
N LEU A 67 -5.67 12.53 11.93
CA LEU A 67 -6.75 13.10 12.75
C LEU A 67 -7.20 12.07 13.78
N SER A 68 -7.35 12.50 15.03
CA SER A 68 -7.98 11.69 16.05
C SER A 68 -9.47 11.43 15.76
N THR A 69 -10.10 10.55 16.52
CA THR A 69 -11.55 10.33 16.46
C THR A 69 -12.36 11.58 16.71
N ASP A 70 -11.81 12.54 17.49
CA ASP A 70 -12.39 13.83 17.81
C ASP A 70 -12.04 14.91 16.78
N ASN A 71 -11.51 14.51 15.61
CA ASN A 71 -11.07 15.40 14.54
C ASN A 71 -9.95 16.39 14.93
N LYS A 72 -9.15 16.07 15.92
CA LYS A 72 -7.99 16.87 16.31
C LYS A 72 -6.79 16.46 15.44
N PRO A 73 -6.12 17.42 14.77
CA PRO A 73 -4.93 17.12 13.99
C PRO A 73 -3.75 16.80 14.91
N HIS A 74 -2.96 15.79 14.54
CA HIS A 74 -1.70 15.42 15.16
C HIS A 74 -0.55 15.69 14.21
N GLY A 75 0.62 16.06 14.75
CA GLY A 75 1.81 16.30 13.95
C GLY A 75 1.67 17.50 13.00
N VAL A 76 1.01 18.59 13.42
CA VAL A 76 0.81 19.78 12.58
C VAL A 76 2.13 20.51 12.34
N THR A 77 2.48 20.69 11.07
CA THR A 77 3.74 21.31 10.64
C THR A 77 3.56 22.08 9.32
N ALA A 78 4.47 23.03 9.06
CA ALA A 78 4.58 23.66 7.73
C ALA A 78 5.39 22.82 6.74
N TYR A 79 6.12 21.79 7.22
CA TYR A 79 6.98 20.94 6.39
C TYR A 79 6.31 19.63 6.09
N ARG A 80 6.04 19.38 4.79
CA ARG A 80 5.40 18.12 4.34
C ARG A 80 6.17 16.88 4.81
N ASP A 81 7.49 16.93 4.77
CA ASP A 81 8.33 15.76 5.03
C ASP A 81 8.29 15.32 6.51
N SER A 82 7.93 16.21 7.42
CA SER A 82 7.71 15.90 8.84
C SER A 82 6.33 15.29 9.11
N ALA A 83 5.38 15.40 8.19
CA ALA A 83 4.01 14.86 8.32
C ALA A 83 3.81 13.57 7.51
N LEU A 84 4.88 12.95 6.98
CA LEU A 84 4.78 11.75 6.19
C LEU A 84 4.61 10.51 7.06
N HIS A 85 3.54 9.78 6.83
CA HIS A 85 3.30 8.48 7.45
C HIS A 85 3.53 7.37 6.42
N ARG A 86 4.44 6.44 6.74
CA ARG A 86 4.79 5.32 5.86
C ARG A 86 4.20 4.03 6.40
N HIS A 87 3.51 3.32 5.53
CA HIS A 87 2.93 2.03 5.85
C HIS A 87 3.31 1.01 4.78
N HIS A 88 3.76 -0.17 5.21
CA HIS A 88 4.12 -1.28 4.34
C HIS A 88 3.06 -2.36 4.42
N MET A 89 2.59 -2.83 3.28
CA MET A 89 1.59 -3.89 3.18
C MET A 89 1.99 -4.91 2.13
N ALA A 90 1.54 -6.14 2.28
CA ALA A 90 1.71 -7.16 1.25
C ALA A 90 0.80 -6.86 0.05
N GLY A 91 1.30 -7.12 -1.14
CA GLY A 91 0.55 -7.04 -2.39
C GLY A 91 0.89 -8.20 -3.30
N CYS A 92 0.07 -8.41 -4.29
CA CYS A 92 0.20 -9.49 -5.24
C CYS A 92 -0.03 -8.98 -6.67
N TRP A 93 0.88 -9.31 -7.61
CA TRP A 93 0.64 -9.10 -9.03
C TRP A 93 -0.55 -9.92 -9.50
N ILE A 94 -1.46 -9.31 -10.25
CA ILE A 94 -2.69 -9.95 -10.71
C ILE A 94 -2.90 -9.79 -12.22
N ASN A 95 -3.50 -10.78 -12.85
CA ASN A 95 -3.99 -10.67 -14.22
C ASN A 95 -5.21 -9.73 -14.29
N THR A 96 -5.28 -8.94 -15.34
CA THR A 96 -6.37 -7.98 -15.58
C THR A 96 -7.68 -8.70 -15.88
N LEU A 97 -7.62 -9.78 -16.68
CA LEU A 97 -8.78 -10.56 -17.09
C LEU A 97 -8.76 -11.94 -16.43
N PRO A 98 -9.93 -12.50 -16.09
CA PRO A 98 -10.02 -13.89 -15.65
C PRO A 98 -9.53 -14.83 -16.75
N LEU A 99 -8.76 -15.85 -16.37
CA LEU A 99 -8.26 -16.93 -17.24
C LEU A 99 -7.39 -16.50 -18.44
N LEU A 100 -7.15 -15.22 -18.64
CA LEU A 100 -6.31 -14.70 -19.73
C LEU A 100 -5.03 -14.07 -19.18
N PRO A 101 -3.87 -14.30 -19.82
CA PRO A 101 -2.59 -13.70 -19.42
C PRO A 101 -2.57 -12.23 -19.85
N SER A 102 -3.31 -11.39 -19.17
CA SER A 102 -3.33 -9.95 -19.46
C SER A 102 -2.73 -9.19 -18.28
N CYS A 103 -1.42 -9.26 -18.18
CA CYS A 103 -0.68 -8.51 -17.18
C CYS A 103 -0.49 -7.06 -17.65
N LYS A 104 -1.18 -6.12 -17.00
CA LYS A 104 -1.05 -4.68 -17.25
C LYS A 104 -0.50 -3.95 -16.02
N GLY A 105 0.50 -4.52 -15.35
CA GLY A 105 1.10 -3.93 -14.17
C GLY A 105 0.12 -3.75 -13.00
N ARG A 106 -0.87 -4.63 -12.86
CA ARG A 106 -1.85 -4.54 -11.77
C ARG A 106 -1.41 -5.31 -10.54
N VAL A 107 -1.64 -4.68 -9.38
CA VAL A 107 -1.36 -5.22 -8.06
C VAL A 107 -2.62 -5.14 -7.22
N ALA A 108 -2.96 -6.24 -6.57
CA ALA A 108 -3.99 -6.25 -5.54
C ALA A 108 -3.33 -6.20 -4.15
N CYS A 109 -3.81 -5.33 -3.28
CA CYS A 109 -3.38 -5.23 -1.90
C CYS A 109 -4.58 -4.99 -0.97
N VAL A 110 -4.38 -5.21 0.32
CA VAL A 110 -5.39 -4.88 1.32
C VAL A 110 -4.96 -3.58 1.99
N ASP A 111 -5.47 -2.49 1.47
CA ASP A 111 -5.24 -1.17 2.06
C ASP A 111 -6.35 -0.86 3.06
N VAL A 112 -5.95 -0.57 4.29
CA VAL A 112 -6.84 -0.02 5.30
C VAL A 112 -6.95 1.47 5.03
N THR A 113 -7.89 1.85 4.17
CA THR A 113 -8.19 3.27 3.95
C THR A 113 -8.62 3.89 5.26
N PRO A 114 -8.03 5.01 5.69
CA PRO A 114 -8.50 5.74 6.85
C PRO A 114 -10.00 6.02 6.71
N LYS A 115 -10.75 5.86 7.78
CA LYS A 115 -12.17 6.20 7.79
C LYS A 115 -12.31 7.64 7.32
N LYS A 116 -13.24 7.89 6.37
CA LYS A 116 -13.57 9.26 5.97
C LYS A 116 -13.98 10.02 7.22
N HIS A 117 -13.19 11.03 7.56
CA HIS A 117 -13.50 11.91 8.68
C HIS A 117 -14.78 12.70 8.39
N GLY A 118 -15.56 12.96 9.42
CA GLY A 118 -16.76 13.79 9.31
C GLY A 118 -16.42 15.16 8.72
N ARG A 119 -17.40 15.84 8.14
CA ARG A 119 -17.22 17.20 7.62
C ARG A 119 -16.83 18.14 8.78
N ILE A 120 -15.61 18.62 8.77
CA ILE A 120 -15.12 19.65 9.68
C ILE A 120 -15.21 20.98 8.95
N THR A 121 -15.72 22.02 9.62
CA THR A 121 -15.66 23.37 9.07
C THR A 121 -14.22 23.88 9.09
N ALA A 122 -13.86 24.73 8.13
CA ALA A 122 -12.52 25.29 8.05
C ALA A 122 -12.12 26.04 9.34
N ASP A 123 -13.05 26.77 9.94
CA ASP A 123 -12.80 27.54 11.17
C ASP A 123 -12.53 26.62 12.37
N SER A 124 -13.33 25.55 12.52
CA SER A 124 -13.10 24.56 13.58
C SER A 124 -11.75 23.87 13.42
N LEU A 125 -11.36 23.55 12.20
CA LEU A 125 -10.07 22.92 11.91
C LEU A 125 -8.91 23.84 12.28
N LEU A 126 -8.98 25.15 11.96
CA LEU A 126 -7.94 26.12 12.36
C LEU A 126 -7.81 26.25 13.87
N VAL A 127 -8.92 26.28 14.60
CA VAL A 127 -8.90 26.32 16.07
C VAL A 127 -8.24 25.07 16.65
N PHE A 128 -8.53 23.89 16.09
CA PHE A 128 -7.87 22.65 16.52
C PHE A 128 -6.38 22.65 16.19
N CYS A 129 -5.99 23.09 14.98
CA CYS A 129 -4.58 23.23 14.61
C CYS A 129 -3.83 24.18 15.53
N GLN A 130 -4.43 25.33 15.88
CA GLN A 130 -3.81 26.31 16.78
C GLN A 130 -3.54 25.73 18.17
N ARG A 131 -4.50 24.97 18.72
CA ARG A 131 -4.31 24.29 20.02
C ARG A 131 -3.21 23.21 19.92
N SER A 132 -3.29 22.35 18.88
CA SER A 132 -2.31 21.29 18.66
C SER A 132 -0.90 21.84 18.52
N VAL A 133 -0.71 22.90 17.74
CA VAL A 133 0.59 23.57 17.53
C VAL A 133 1.14 24.14 18.85
N LYS A 134 0.29 24.82 19.67
CA LYS A 134 0.73 25.34 20.98
C LYS A 134 1.19 24.22 21.92
N ASP A 135 0.45 23.12 21.98
CA ASP A 135 0.83 21.97 22.80
C ASP A 135 2.12 21.30 22.30
N GLN A 136 2.28 21.16 20.98
CA GLN A 136 3.51 20.63 20.37
C GLN A 136 4.71 21.53 20.62
N LEU A 137 4.58 22.86 20.46
CA LEU A 137 5.66 23.81 20.73
C LEU A 137 6.13 23.73 22.18
N ARG A 138 5.21 23.60 23.15
CA ARG A 138 5.57 23.42 24.56
C ARG A 138 6.39 22.14 24.78
N THR A 139 5.94 21.03 24.20
CA THR A 139 6.64 19.73 24.34
C THR A 139 8.02 19.77 23.68
N LEU A 140 8.09 20.31 22.46
CA LEU A 140 9.36 20.41 21.71
C LEU A 140 10.35 21.36 22.41
N GLN A 141 9.88 22.46 23.01
CA GLN A 141 10.70 23.36 23.79
C GLN A 141 11.31 22.65 25.02
N GLN A 142 10.50 21.88 25.75
CA GLN A 142 11.02 21.09 26.88
C GLN A 142 12.09 20.09 26.41
N GLN A 143 11.82 19.34 25.34
CA GLN A 143 12.78 18.39 24.79
C GLN A 143 14.07 19.09 24.32
N HIS A 144 13.93 20.23 23.67
CA HIS A 144 15.09 21.05 23.26
C HIS A 144 15.96 21.43 24.46
N ASP A 145 15.33 21.95 25.53
CA ASP A 145 16.06 22.43 26.71
C ASP A 145 16.76 21.27 27.45
N GLU A 146 16.12 20.11 27.55
CA GLU A 146 16.70 18.88 28.13
C GLU A 146 17.89 18.37 27.30
N LEU A 147 17.74 18.30 25.98
CA LEU A 147 18.82 17.85 25.09
C LEU A 147 19.97 18.86 25.04
N ALA A 148 19.69 20.16 25.03
CA ALA A 148 20.69 21.22 25.07
C ALA A 148 21.47 21.19 26.41
N TYR A 149 20.78 20.92 27.52
CA TYR A 149 21.44 20.74 28.82
C TYR A 149 22.39 19.53 28.78
N TYR A 150 21.91 18.39 28.29
CA TYR A 150 22.75 17.18 28.18
C TYR A 150 24.03 17.43 27.35
N LEU A 151 23.87 18.03 26.14
CA LEU A 151 25.00 18.31 25.25
C LEU A 151 26.02 19.33 25.82
N ARG A 152 25.59 20.16 26.76
CA ARG A 152 26.49 21.12 27.45
C ARG A 152 27.30 20.50 28.54
N VAL A 153 26.76 19.48 29.24
CA VAL A 153 27.43 18.87 30.40
C VAL A 153 28.23 17.60 30.03
N HIS A 154 28.00 17.05 28.87
CA HIS A 154 28.69 15.86 28.34
C HIS A 154 29.60 16.21 27.16
N GLY A 155 30.70 15.46 27.02
CA GLY A 155 31.68 15.62 25.96
C GLY A 155 31.38 14.72 24.74
N VAL A 156 31.97 15.05 23.58
CA VAL A 156 31.85 14.27 22.35
C VAL A 156 32.32 12.82 22.49
N GLN A 157 33.18 12.57 23.49
CA GLN A 157 33.74 11.24 23.80
C GLN A 157 32.81 10.38 24.68
N ASP A 158 31.73 10.95 25.22
CA ASP A 158 30.84 10.22 26.11
C ASP A 158 29.93 9.29 25.28
N ASN A 159 29.68 8.11 25.84
CA ASN A 159 28.78 7.14 25.20
C ASN A 159 27.38 7.73 24.99
N GLY A 160 26.89 7.67 23.76
CA GLY A 160 25.56 8.16 23.39
C GLY A 160 25.52 9.63 22.96
N TYR A 161 26.60 10.41 23.11
CA TYR A 161 26.63 11.83 22.72
C TYR A 161 26.15 12.05 21.28
N GLN A 162 26.66 11.27 20.32
CA GLN A 162 26.26 11.38 18.91
C GLN A 162 24.77 11.09 18.68
N HIS A 163 24.22 10.14 19.43
CA HIS A 163 22.78 9.83 19.37
C HIS A 163 21.95 11.00 19.88
N ILE A 164 22.33 11.57 21.04
CA ILE A 164 21.65 12.75 21.63
C ILE A 164 21.80 13.98 20.73
N ALA A 165 22.97 14.19 20.11
CA ALA A 165 23.16 15.27 19.14
C ALA A 165 22.26 15.12 17.91
N GLY A 166 22.10 13.88 17.41
CA GLY A 166 21.14 13.58 16.32
C GLY A 166 19.68 13.85 16.73
N MET A 167 19.29 13.47 17.96
CA MET A 167 17.97 13.80 18.50
C MET A 167 17.75 15.31 18.63
N ALA A 168 18.75 16.06 19.11
CA ALA A 168 18.64 17.52 19.21
C ALA A 168 18.47 18.18 17.84
N GLN A 169 19.18 17.73 16.81
CA GLN A 169 18.99 18.22 15.44
C GLN A 169 17.56 17.94 14.91
N TRP A 170 17.06 16.75 15.20
CA TRP A 170 15.70 16.38 14.82
C TRP A 170 14.66 17.25 15.53
N VAL A 171 14.77 17.43 16.87
CA VAL A 171 13.86 18.27 17.66
C VAL A 171 13.88 19.72 17.17
N ASN A 172 15.05 20.26 16.83
CA ASN A 172 15.17 21.62 16.29
C ASN A 172 14.44 21.76 14.94
N LYS A 173 14.62 20.78 14.04
CA LYS A 173 13.93 20.77 12.75
C LYS A 173 12.41 20.71 12.93
N GLU A 174 11.92 19.84 13.82
CA GLU A 174 10.48 19.74 14.12
C GLU A 174 9.95 21.04 14.75
N TYR A 175 10.68 21.64 15.70
CA TYR A 175 10.34 22.92 16.31
C TYR A 175 10.19 24.03 15.28
N ASP A 176 11.12 24.15 14.34
CA ASP A 176 11.07 25.13 13.25
C ASP A 176 9.85 24.93 12.36
N GLY A 177 9.51 23.69 12.03
CA GLY A 177 8.35 23.34 11.24
C GLY A 177 7.03 23.69 11.93
N VAL A 178 6.92 23.41 13.24
CA VAL A 178 5.74 23.73 14.04
C VAL A 178 5.64 25.23 14.28
N LYS A 179 6.75 25.93 14.49
CA LYS A 179 6.79 27.40 14.63
C LYS A 179 6.39 28.11 13.33
N ALA A 180 6.79 27.58 12.19
CA ALA A 180 6.33 28.07 10.89
C ALA A 180 4.82 27.84 10.70
N ALA A 181 4.30 26.69 11.15
CA ALA A 181 2.87 26.40 11.13
C ALA A 181 2.07 27.37 12.01
N GLU A 182 2.56 27.72 13.20
CA GLU A 182 1.93 28.74 14.07
C GLU A 182 1.74 30.07 13.32
N ARG A 183 2.80 30.58 12.67
CA ARG A 183 2.74 31.84 11.90
C ARG A 183 1.73 31.78 10.76
N ILE A 184 1.65 30.64 10.07
CA ILE A 184 0.67 30.42 8.99
C ILE A 184 -0.75 30.46 9.55
N ILE A 185 -1.02 29.76 10.66
CA ILE A 185 -2.33 29.71 11.30
C ILE A 185 -2.77 31.10 11.72
N ASP A 186 -1.90 31.86 12.39
CA ASP A 186 -2.18 33.23 12.83
C ASP A 186 -2.50 34.15 11.63
N SER A 187 -1.75 34.00 10.53
CA SER A 187 -2.01 34.71 9.27
C SER A 187 -3.38 34.37 8.67
N LEU A 188 -3.79 33.08 8.73
CA LEU A 188 -5.09 32.66 8.23
C LEU A 188 -6.25 33.14 9.07
N ILE A 189 -6.10 33.13 10.38
CA ILE A 189 -7.11 33.68 11.33
C ILE A 189 -7.32 35.20 11.10
N ALA A 190 -6.24 35.93 10.81
CA ALA A 190 -6.32 37.34 10.49
C ALA A 190 -7.01 37.62 9.12
N LYS A 191 -6.94 36.68 8.16
CA LYS A 191 -7.54 36.79 6.84
C LYS A 191 -8.93 36.17 6.80
N LYS A 192 -9.99 36.98 7.01
CA LYS A 192 -11.37 36.49 7.14
C LYS A 192 -12.00 35.77 5.92
N ASN A 193 -11.38 35.78 4.73
CA ASN A 193 -12.02 35.31 3.50
C ASN A 193 -11.20 34.24 2.74
N VAL A 194 -10.45 33.41 3.43
CA VAL A 194 -9.66 32.34 2.80
C VAL A 194 -10.50 31.06 2.72
N ARG A 195 -10.64 30.48 1.52
CA ARG A 195 -11.30 29.19 1.35
C ARG A 195 -10.35 28.06 1.75
N LEU A 196 -10.64 27.46 2.89
CA LEU A 196 -9.85 26.31 3.38
C LEU A 196 -10.50 24.99 2.95
N THR A 197 -9.66 24.06 2.53
CA THR A 197 -10.04 22.67 2.20
C THR A 197 -9.00 21.71 2.76
N MET A 198 -9.45 20.55 3.18
CA MET A 198 -8.58 19.45 3.61
C MET A 198 -8.41 18.45 2.47
N LYS A 199 -7.19 17.99 2.25
CA LYS A 199 -6.86 16.97 1.23
C LYS A 199 -6.05 15.86 1.85
N ASP A 200 -6.52 14.64 1.66
CA ASP A 200 -5.75 13.44 1.94
C ASP A 200 -4.93 13.08 0.70
N GLN A 201 -3.65 12.83 0.88
CA GLN A 201 -2.73 12.44 -0.18
C GLN A 201 -2.13 11.07 0.14
N ASN A 202 -2.13 10.19 -0.85
CA ASN A 202 -1.50 8.89 -0.75
C ASN A 202 -0.62 8.65 -1.98
N LEU A 203 0.60 8.24 -1.74
CA LEU A 203 1.51 7.76 -2.76
C LEU A 203 1.75 6.28 -2.54
N TYR A 204 1.70 5.51 -3.61
CA TYR A 204 1.93 4.07 -3.58
C TYR A 204 3.15 3.73 -4.41
N VAL A 205 4.01 2.89 -3.87
CA VAL A 205 5.19 2.35 -4.53
C VAL A 205 5.19 0.83 -4.37
N ALA A 206 5.29 0.12 -5.47
CA ALA A 206 5.53 -1.32 -5.47
C ALA A 206 7.03 -1.56 -5.28
N VAL A 207 7.38 -2.40 -4.32
CA VAL A 207 8.77 -2.80 -4.03
C VAL A 207 8.86 -4.30 -4.22
N TYR A 208 9.65 -4.76 -5.18
CA TYR A 208 9.79 -6.17 -5.55
C TYR A 208 11.22 -6.49 -5.98
N ARG A 209 11.55 -7.79 -6.05
CA ARG A 209 12.82 -8.24 -6.62
C ARG A 209 12.61 -8.63 -8.08
N ASP A 210 13.46 -8.10 -8.95
CA ASP A 210 13.47 -8.44 -10.37
C ASP A 210 14.15 -9.82 -10.61
N GLU A 211 14.29 -10.22 -11.87
CA GLU A 211 14.93 -11.47 -12.27
C GLU A 211 16.37 -11.62 -11.77
N THR A 212 17.06 -10.51 -11.59
CA THR A 212 18.45 -10.49 -11.10
C THR A 212 18.54 -10.53 -9.58
N GLY A 213 17.39 -10.53 -8.88
CA GLY A 213 17.30 -10.44 -7.42
C GLY A 213 17.48 -9.03 -6.87
N LYS A 214 17.63 -8.01 -7.73
CA LYS A 214 17.76 -6.61 -7.34
C LYS A 214 16.41 -6.05 -6.90
N LEU A 215 16.43 -5.26 -5.84
CA LEU A 215 15.25 -4.57 -5.34
C LEU A 215 14.89 -3.41 -6.28
N THR A 216 13.68 -3.45 -6.82
CA THR A 216 13.15 -2.44 -7.74
C THR A 216 11.93 -1.76 -7.15
N ARG A 217 11.77 -0.46 -7.39
CA ARG A 217 10.69 0.39 -6.89
C ARG A 217 9.93 1.00 -8.06
N LEU A 218 8.62 0.78 -8.13
CA LEU A 218 7.75 1.32 -9.19
C LEU A 218 6.63 2.17 -8.59
N PRO A 219 6.44 3.41 -9.04
CA PRO A 219 5.32 4.23 -8.63
C PRO A 219 4.01 3.66 -9.17
N MET A 220 2.99 3.62 -8.30
CA MET A 220 1.69 3.04 -8.59
C MET A 220 0.58 4.09 -8.52
N THR A 221 -0.49 3.86 -9.26
CA THR A 221 -1.74 4.64 -9.19
C THR A 221 -2.89 3.74 -8.75
N VAL A 222 -3.85 4.31 -8.02
CA VAL A 222 -5.05 3.58 -7.60
C VAL A 222 -6.01 3.46 -8.77
N VAL A 223 -6.37 2.24 -9.14
CA VAL A 223 -7.39 1.94 -10.16
C VAL A 223 -8.74 1.72 -9.50
N SER A 224 -8.76 1.00 -8.37
CA SER A 224 -9.97 0.72 -7.62
C SER A 224 -9.67 0.70 -6.13
N ASN A 225 -10.47 1.42 -5.36
CA ASN A 225 -10.39 1.37 -3.91
C ASN A 225 -11.03 0.08 -3.39
N GLY A 226 -10.35 -0.55 -2.44
CA GLY A 226 -10.87 -1.72 -1.74
C GLY A 226 -12.06 -1.38 -0.82
N ASN A 227 -12.82 -2.40 -0.48
CA ASN A 227 -13.88 -2.34 0.53
C ASN A 227 -13.82 -3.59 1.43
N ALA A 228 -14.82 -3.81 2.28
CA ALA A 228 -14.83 -4.96 3.19
C ALA A 228 -14.66 -6.32 2.47
N SER A 229 -15.15 -6.44 1.22
CA SER A 229 -15.19 -7.69 0.44
C SER A 229 -14.25 -7.71 -0.77
N SER A 230 -13.56 -6.60 -1.09
CA SER A 230 -12.67 -6.51 -2.24
C SER A 230 -11.33 -5.87 -1.88
N PRO A 231 -10.23 -6.25 -2.55
CA PRO A 231 -8.93 -5.61 -2.38
C PRO A 231 -8.89 -4.25 -3.08
N THR A 232 -7.93 -3.42 -2.68
CA THR A 232 -7.52 -2.25 -3.46
C THR A 232 -6.69 -2.72 -4.64
N VAL A 233 -6.97 -2.18 -5.83
CA VAL A 233 -6.21 -2.47 -7.04
C VAL A 233 -5.39 -1.25 -7.44
N LEU A 234 -4.10 -1.44 -7.51
CA LEU A 234 -3.12 -0.48 -7.98
C LEU A 234 -2.64 -0.86 -9.39
N GLN A 235 -2.08 0.08 -10.13
CA GLN A 235 -1.48 -0.14 -11.43
C GLN A 235 -0.20 0.67 -11.60
N THR A 236 0.80 0.09 -12.25
CA THR A 236 2.01 0.82 -12.64
C THR A 236 1.68 1.95 -13.59
N LYS A 237 2.46 3.03 -13.56
CA LYS A 237 2.21 4.19 -14.44
C LYS A 237 2.36 3.87 -15.92
N ASP A 238 3.27 2.98 -16.28
CA ASP A 238 3.50 2.50 -17.65
C ASP A 238 2.53 1.40 -18.10
N GLN A 239 1.68 0.92 -17.19
CA GLN A 239 0.73 -0.18 -17.41
C GLN A 239 1.40 -1.49 -17.88
N GLN A 240 2.67 -1.69 -17.52
CA GLN A 240 3.39 -2.90 -17.85
C GLN A 240 3.67 -3.72 -16.59
N THR A 241 3.59 -5.04 -16.74
CA THR A 241 4.03 -5.96 -15.69
C THR A 241 5.52 -6.17 -15.89
N PRO A 242 6.34 -6.02 -14.84
CA PRO A 242 7.77 -6.20 -14.95
C PRO A 242 8.12 -7.65 -15.34
N ASP A 243 9.27 -7.80 -16.01
CA ASP A 243 9.83 -9.11 -16.29
C ASP A 243 10.23 -9.83 -14.99
N GLY A 244 10.21 -11.16 -15.00
CA GLY A 244 10.58 -11.99 -13.85
C GLY A 244 9.53 -12.13 -12.75
N VAL A 245 8.44 -11.37 -12.78
CA VAL A 245 7.33 -11.54 -11.83
C VAL A 245 6.28 -12.50 -12.38
N SER A 246 5.54 -13.15 -11.49
CA SER A 246 4.38 -13.97 -11.83
C SER A 246 3.11 -13.22 -11.44
N ALA A 247 2.06 -13.27 -12.28
CA ALA A 247 0.79 -12.67 -11.93
C ALA A 247 -0.22 -13.74 -11.53
N MET A 248 -0.89 -13.55 -10.40
CA MET A 248 -1.93 -14.44 -9.92
C MET A 248 -3.12 -14.42 -10.90
N THR A 249 -3.49 -15.62 -11.37
CA THR A 249 -4.66 -15.78 -12.24
C THR A 249 -5.94 -15.54 -11.46
N ARG A 250 -6.86 -14.78 -12.03
CA ARG A 250 -8.19 -14.55 -11.44
C ARG A 250 -9.09 -15.74 -11.79
N MET A 251 -9.64 -16.40 -10.78
CA MET A 251 -10.51 -17.57 -10.96
C MET A 251 -11.98 -17.15 -10.90
N PRO A 252 -12.81 -17.48 -11.91
CA PRO A 252 -14.21 -17.05 -11.98
C PRO A 252 -15.13 -17.83 -11.03
N TRP A 253 -14.69 -18.95 -10.48
CA TRP A 253 -15.52 -19.81 -9.62
C TRP A 253 -15.08 -19.78 -8.17
N ASN A 254 -16.03 -20.05 -7.28
CA ASN A 254 -15.79 -20.26 -5.86
C ASN A 254 -15.19 -21.65 -5.63
N LEU A 255 -14.08 -21.69 -4.95
CA LEU A 255 -13.51 -22.92 -4.46
C LEU A 255 -14.12 -23.24 -3.07
N SER A 256 -14.32 -24.51 -2.75
CA SER A 256 -14.95 -25.00 -1.51
C SER A 256 -14.42 -24.29 -0.24
N GLN A 257 -15.28 -24.12 0.76
CA GLN A 257 -15.02 -23.33 1.97
C GLN A 257 -14.09 -24.00 3.01
N THR A 258 -13.84 -25.31 2.88
CA THR A 258 -12.95 -26.06 3.81
C THR A 258 -11.86 -26.75 3.04
N ARG A 259 -10.59 -26.37 3.28
CA ARG A 259 -9.45 -26.96 2.59
C ARG A 259 -8.12 -26.54 3.20
N ASP A 260 -7.09 -27.30 2.88
CA ASP A 260 -5.72 -26.95 3.13
C ASP A 260 -5.24 -25.90 2.12
N VAL A 261 -4.53 -24.90 2.62
CA VAL A 261 -4.06 -23.75 1.85
C VAL A 261 -2.59 -23.47 2.10
N ARG A 262 -2.00 -22.72 1.17
CA ARG A 262 -0.67 -22.12 1.30
C ARG A 262 -0.85 -20.62 1.16
N ALA A 263 -0.48 -19.87 2.18
CA ALA A 263 -0.35 -18.42 2.06
C ALA A 263 1.09 -18.08 1.65
N VAL A 264 1.24 -17.01 0.91
CA VAL A 264 2.55 -16.43 0.62
C VAL A 264 2.52 -14.99 1.08
N GLY A 265 3.43 -14.62 1.97
CA GLY A 265 3.44 -13.32 2.59
C GLY A 265 4.81 -12.93 3.11
N PHE A 266 4.86 -11.77 3.70
CA PHE A 266 6.06 -11.20 4.30
C PHE A 266 5.84 -11.09 5.81
N GLY A 267 6.79 -11.57 6.62
CA GLY A 267 6.74 -11.38 8.06
C GLY A 267 7.07 -9.95 8.46
N GLY A 268 6.39 -9.41 9.48
CA GLY A 268 6.75 -8.14 10.11
C GLY A 268 6.44 -6.87 9.33
N LEU A 269 5.53 -6.91 8.36
CA LEU A 269 5.04 -5.71 7.67
C LEU A 269 4.10 -4.89 8.57
N GLY A 270 4.17 -3.56 8.47
CA GLY A 270 3.33 -2.62 9.22
C GLY A 270 3.91 -1.21 9.21
N GLU A 271 3.43 -0.36 10.13
CA GLU A 271 3.86 1.05 10.23
C GLU A 271 5.34 1.20 10.58
N ASN A 272 5.86 0.33 11.45
CA ASN A 272 7.26 0.29 11.85
C ASN A 272 7.97 -0.98 11.34
N GLY A 273 7.46 -1.53 10.22
CA GLY A 273 7.93 -2.81 9.70
C GLY A 273 9.39 -2.79 9.28
N LEU A 274 9.96 -4.00 9.23
CA LEU A 274 11.32 -4.24 8.75
C LEU A 274 11.54 -3.56 7.39
N ALA A 275 12.73 -3.02 7.19
CA ALA A 275 13.11 -2.44 5.90
C ALA A 275 12.82 -3.45 4.78
N CYS A 276 12.10 -3.01 3.74
CA CYS A 276 11.70 -3.85 2.61
C CYS A 276 12.87 -4.62 1.97
N ASP A 277 14.09 -4.19 2.23
CA ASP A 277 15.31 -4.70 1.63
C ASP A 277 15.70 -6.09 2.13
N THR A 278 15.25 -6.47 3.33
CA THR A 278 15.61 -7.75 3.98
C THR A 278 14.52 -8.82 3.90
N VAL A 279 13.33 -8.47 3.42
CA VAL A 279 12.16 -9.36 3.51
C VAL A 279 11.96 -10.14 2.22
N SER A 280 12.02 -11.46 2.31
CA SER A 280 11.67 -12.39 1.22
C SER A 280 10.32 -13.03 1.49
N PRO A 281 9.48 -13.24 0.44
CA PRO A 281 8.19 -13.90 0.62
C PRO A 281 8.36 -15.35 1.06
N GLN A 282 7.58 -15.75 2.07
CA GLN A 282 7.59 -17.11 2.64
C GLN A 282 6.27 -17.82 2.36
N ILE A 283 6.35 -19.13 2.13
CA ILE A 283 5.17 -19.99 1.97
C ILE A 283 4.82 -20.57 3.34
N ILE A 284 3.58 -20.33 3.75
CA ILE A 284 3.06 -20.67 5.07
C ILE A 284 1.88 -21.62 4.88
N PRO A 285 1.95 -22.85 5.41
CA PRO A 285 0.82 -23.78 5.37
C PRO A 285 -0.28 -23.32 6.34
N GLY A 286 -1.51 -23.59 5.97
CA GLY A 286 -2.68 -23.31 6.81
C GLY A 286 -3.92 -24.00 6.30
N SER A 287 -5.06 -23.70 6.92
CA SER A 287 -6.36 -24.24 6.52
C SER A 287 -7.44 -23.17 6.58
N ILE A 288 -8.49 -23.36 5.77
CA ILE A 288 -9.71 -22.57 5.81
C ILE A 288 -10.81 -23.47 6.34
N ARG A 289 -11.55 -23.00 7.36
CA ARG A 289 -12.74 -23.67 7.91
C ARG A 289 -13.84 -22.64 8.09
N LYS A 290 -15.03 -22.90 7.57
CA LYS A 290 -16.20 -21.99 7.68
C LYS A 290 -15.89 -20.54 7.26
N GLY A 291 -15.08 -20.35 6.22
CA GLY A 291 -14.70 -19.03 5.70
C GLY A 291 -13.64 -18.26 6.50
N GLN A 292 -13.12 -18.86 7.59
CA GLN A 292 -12.01 -18.30 8.37
C GLN A 292 -10.75 -19.13 8.17
N HIS A 293 -9.60 -18.48 8.24
CA HIS A 293 -8.30 -19.13 8.14
C HIS A 293 -7.57 -19.14 9.48
N ASN A 294 -6.65 -20.11 9.63
CA ASN A 294 -5.79 -20.24 10.82
C ASN A 294 -4.34 -19.76 10.56
N LEU A 295 -4.12 -18.99 9.51
CA LEU A 295 -2.79 -18.49 9.17
C LEU A 295 -2.25 -17.53 10.25
N PRO A 296 -0.96 -17.65 10.65
CA PRO A 296 -0.37 -16.77 11.64
C PRO A 296 -0.19 -15.35 11.06
N ARG A 297 -0.79 -14.35 11.69
CA ARG A 297 -0.82 -12.96 11.19
C ARG A 297 0.57 -12.32 11.07
N ILE A 298 1.53 -12.72 11.90
CA ILE A 298 2.91 -12.23 11.85
C ILE A 298 3.57 -12.60 10.51
N LEU A 299 3.26 -13.76 9.95
CA LEU A 299 3.85 -14.27 8.72
C LEU A 299 2.97 -14.02 7.49
N ALA A 300 1.65 -14.16 7.65
CA ALA A 300 0.63 -13.94 6.62
C ALA A 300 -0.18 -12.68 6.95
N SER A 301 0.45 -11.51 6.78
CA SER A 301 -0.18 -10.20 6.97
C SER A 301 -1.29 -9.96 5.95
N ASP A 302 -2.12 -8.95 6.18
CA ASP A 302 -3.14 -8.50 5.24
C ASP A 302 -2.49 -8.21 3.87
N GLY A 303 -3.12 -8.71 2.80
CA GLY A 303 -2.59 -8.64 1.43
C GLY A 303 -1.73 -9.85 1.00
N SER A 304 -1.40 -10.77 1.91
CA SER A 304 -0.73 -12.04 1.55
C SER A 304 -1.59 -12.86 0.62
N ALA A 305 -0.99 -13.39 -0.47
CA ALA A 305 -1.69 -14.22 -1.44
C ALA A 305 -1.96 -15.61 -0.89
N VAL A 306 -3.14 -16.14 -1.18
CA VAL A 306 -3.55 -17.48 -0.71
C VAL A 306 -3.85 -18.39 -1.90
N PHE A 307 -3.27 -19.59 -1.84
CA PHE A 307 -3.44 -20.66 -2.81
C PHE A 307 -3.96 -21.92 -2.13
N THR A 308 -4.61 -22.79 -2.87
CA THR A 308 -4.88 -24.15 -2.40
C THR A 308 -3.56 -24.91 -2.20
N ALA A 309 -3.59 -26.03 -1.49
CA ALA A 309 -2.43 -26.93 -1.37
C ALA A 309 -1.86 -27.36 -2.74
N LYS A 310 -2.70 -27.40 -3.80
CA LYS A 310 -2.31 -27.73 -5.18
C LYS A 310 -1.81 -26.53 -6.00
N GLY A 311 -1.80 -25.30 -5.45
CA GLY A 311 -1.31 -24.11 -6.15
C GLY A 311 -2.38 -23.28 -6.89
N TRP A 312 -3.67 -23.57 -6.71
CA TRP A 312 -4.73 -22.76 -7.31
C TRP A 312 -4.96 -21.48 -6.50
N PRO A 313 -5.03 -20.30 -7.12
CA PRO A 313 -5.23 -19.05 -6.42
C PRO A 313 -6.63 -18.98 -5.79
N LEU A 314 -6.70 -18.48 -4.55
CA LEU A 314 -7.94 -18.30 -3.80
C LEU A 314 -8.28 -16.83 -3.57
N GLY A 315 -7.28 -15.99 -3.30
CA GLY A 315 -7.46 -14.58 -2.98
C GLY A 315 -6.35 -14.03 -2.08
N LEU A 316 -6.65 -12.99 -1.32
CA LEU A 316 -5.75 -12.34 -0.38
C LEU A 316 -6.26 -12.44 1.05
N VAL A 317 -5.34 -12.52 2.00
CA VAL A 317 -5.65 -12.43 3.44
C VAL A 317 -6.19 -11.04 3.76
N LYS A 318 -7.30 -10.96 4.49
CA LYS A 318 -7.85 -9.74 5.07
C LYS A 318 -8.47 -10.02 6.44
N GLY A 319 -7.77 -9.64 7.49
CA GLY A 319 -8.15 -10.00 8.86
C GLY A 319 -8.18 -11.52 9.03
N ASN A 320 -9.32 -12.09 9.37
CA ASN A 320 -9.52 -13.55 9.53
C ASN A 320 -10.13 -14.24 8.30
N ARG A 321 -10.29 -13.50 7.19
CA ARG A 321 -10.96 -13.97 5.97
C ARG A 321 -10.05 -13.89 4.77
N ILE A 322 -10.45 -14.56 3.70
CA ILE A 322 -9.82 -14.43 2.40
C ILE A 322 -10.77 -13.66 1.48
N VAL A 323 -10.29 -12.56 0.95
CA VAL A 323 -11.01 -11.77 -0.06
C VAL A 323 -10.57 -12.17 -1.45
N ARG A 324 -11.55 -12.31 -2.34
CA ARG A 324 -11.32 -12.68 -3.74
C ARG A 324 -10.86 -11.47 -4.54
N ILE A 325 -10.15 -11.73 -5.65
CA ILE A 325 -9.57 -10.69 -6.53
C ILE A 325 -10.49 -10.39 -7.72
N ASP A 326 -11.63 -11.04 -7.83
CA ASP A 326 -12.49 -11.15 -9.02
C ASP A 326 -13.55 -10.05 -9.16
N ARG A 327 -13.47 -8.96 -8.42
CA ARG A 327 -14.37 -7.79 -8.57
C ARG A 327 -13.61 -6.52 -8.90
#